data_f73c7f27d1c4d4d3de0082d026f4c510
#
_entry.id   f73c7f27d1c4d4d3de0082d026f4c510
#
_cell.length_a   1.000
_cell.length_b   1.000
_cell.length_c   1.000
_cell.angle_alpha   90.00
_cell.angle_beta   90.00
_cell.angle_gamma   90.00
#
_symmetry.space_group_name_H-M   'P 1'
#
loop_
_entity.id
_entity.type
_entity.pdbx_description
1 polymer ?
#
loop_
_entity_poly.entity_id
_entity_poly.type
_entity_poly.pdbx_seq_one_letter_code
_entity_poly.pdbx_strand_id
1 'polypeptide(L)'
;MPGRLGGSRRAAIIAIGVLLGACPVQAQPAKPAPSRPNIVILLADDWGFSDVGSFGAEFATPHIDALAHAGMRFSNFHVAGSCSPSRAMLQTGVMNHRNGLGNMPETIPDEHRGKPGYDTVMNHRVVTIGELLQAAGYRTYLTGKWHLGSDAARLPHARGYDRAFSLADAGADNFEQRPIEGLYDKANWTENGKPATLPKDYYSSRFVVQRMIDYIGEGRASGKPFLASINFLANHIPVQAPDSDIARYSAMYRDGWTALREARAKRAAALGIVPAGAAMVTMPTTPDWRKLDADERAAAVRVMQAYAGMATAMDREVGRLVAHLKAAGDYDNTIFVFLSDNGAEPTNPFASLRNRLFLDLQYDLATANVGRRGSFSAIGPGWASAASSPLSGYKFSAAEGGLRVPLIIAWPGHADIRAGGITDGLAHVTDILPTLTELAGVAGHGGSWRGRAVEPITGRSLVPMLKGGAGSVHGDAPLGYELSGNAALFRGDYKLVRNLAPTGDGQWRLFNLKVDPGETRDLAAAEPDRYKRMLADYRTYAKANGVLDMPAGYTADEQINRYAFEQQGKPRLIRFGLWVGAFVLLVSGLIWGLRRRRRAKSGWALSRR
;
A
#
# COMPACT_ATOMS: atom_id res chain seq x y z
N MET A 1 69.39 18.01 -89.39
CA MET A 1 70.83 17.96 -89.33
C MET A 1 71.33 18.55 -88.04
N PRO A 2 72.43 18.12 -87.51
CA PRO A 2 72.70 16.96 -86.66
C PRO A 2 73.16 17.45 -85.26
N GLY A 3 73.27 16.65 -84.34
CA GLY A 3 74.33 15.82 -83.84
C GLY A 3 74.25 15.59 -82.32
N ARG A 4 74.32 14.44 -82.04
CA ARG A 4 75.18 13.61 -81.16
C ARG A 4 75.72 14.15 -79.86
N LEU A 5 75.57 13.33 -78.85
CA LEU A 5 76.52 12.70 -77.90
C LEU A 5 75.98 12.93 -76.46
N GLY A 6 75.63 12.00 -75.66
CA GLY A 6 76.35 10.81 -75.21
C GLY A 6 76.74 11.03 -73.76
N GLY A 7 76.19 10.29 -72.84
CA GLY A 7 76.62 10.41 -71.46
C GLY A 7 75.76 9.57 -70.48
N SER A 8 76.13 8.30 -70.36
CA SER A 8 75.57 7.40 -69.32
C SER A 8 75.98 7.84 -67.94
N ARG A 9 75.04 8.14 -67.10
CA ARG A 9 75.25 8.20 -65.61
C ARG A 9 74.33 7.23 -64.93
N ARG A 10 74.91 6.22 -64.36
CA ARG A 10 74.24 5.28 -63.45
C ARG A 10 73.70 6.05 -62.23
N ALA A 11 72.43 6.09 -62.09
CA ALA A 11 71.76 6.54 -60.86
C ALA A 11 71.61 5.36 -59.91
N ALA A 12 72.25 5.45 -58.77
CA ALA A 12 72.05 4.54 -57.65
C ALA A 12 70.71 4.85 -57.01
N ILE A 13 69.77 3.88 -57.01
CA ILE A 13 68.46 3.96 -56.28
C ILE A 13 68.78 3.62 -54.83
N ILE A 14 68.74 4.62 -53.94
CA ILE A 14 68.68 4.41 -52.48
C ILE A 14 67.23 4.14 -52.10
N ALA A 15 66.92 2.87 -51.77
CA ALA A 15 65.62 2.51 -51.20
C ALA A 15 65.59 2.97 -49.73
N ILE A 16 64.83 4.03 -49.46
CA ILE A 16 64.46 4.44 -48.10
C ILE A 16 63.30 3.58 -47.64
N GLY A 17 63.57 2.57 -46.78
CA GLY A 17 62.54 1.77 -46.11
C GLY A 17 61.86 2.63 -45.08
N VAL A 18 60.61 3.03 -45.32
CA VAL A 18 59.73 3.65 -44.33
C VAL A 18 59.23 2.52 -43.43
N LEU A 19 59.80 2.37 -42.24
CA LEU A 19 59.27 1.58 -41.15
C LEU A 19 57.98 2.28 -40.61
N LEU A 20 56.81 1.89 -41.10
CA LEU A 20 55.54 2.22 -40.47
C LEU A 20 55.49 1.48 -39.14
N GLY A 21 55.86 2.15 -38.05
CA GLY A 21 55.64 1.69 -36.70
C GLY A 21 54.13 1.61 -36.45
N ALA A 22 53.58 0.39 -36.43
CA ALA A 22 52.25 0.14 -35.95
C ALA A 22 52.24 0.45 -34.45
N CYS A 23 51.77 1.65 -34.04
CA CYS A 23 51.38 1.91 -32.67
C CYS A 23 50.26 0.93 -32.28
N PRO A 24 50.41 0.17 -31.20
CA PRO A 24 49.30 -0.63 -30.72
C PRO A 24 48.18 0.34 -30.33
N VAL A 25 47.05 0.28 -31.01
CA VAL A 25 45.79 0.90 -30.59
C VAL A 25 45.46 0.24 -29.27
N GLN A 26 45.76 0.92 -28.15
CA GLN A 26 45.25 0.53 -26.84
C GLN A 26 43.74 0.56 -26.96
N ALA A 27 43.11 -0.63 -26.99
CA ALA A 27 41.67 -0.76 -26.84
C ALA A 27 41.29 -0.06 -25.52
N GLN A 28 40.56 1.05 -25.62
CA GLN A 28 39.93 1.66 -24.43
C GLN A 28 39.18 0.55 -23.70
N PRO A 29 39.39 0.39 -22.38
CA PRO A 29 38.62 -0.58 -21.63
C PRO A 29 37.15 -0.32 -21.91
N ALA A 30 36.43 -1.35 -22.36
CA ALA A 30 35.00 -1.29 -22.62
C ALA A 30 34.34 -0.69 -21.36
N LYS A 31 33.57 0.39 -21.56
CA LYS A 31 32.81 1.02 -20.48
C LYS A 31 32.05 -0.11 -19.80
N PRO A 32 32.21 -0.34 -18.48
CA PRO A 32 31.51 -1.45 -17.83
C PRO A 32 30.03 -1.36 -18.18
N ALA A 33 29.43 -2.49 -18.52
CA ALA A 33 28.00 -2.55 -18.81
C ALA A 33 27.26 -1.87 -17.65
N PRO A 34 26.26 -1.01 -17.92
CA PRO A 34 25.57 -0.28 -16.86
C PRO A 34 25.10 -1.30 -15.83
N SER A 35 25.50 -1.08 -14.57
CA SER A 35 25.08 -1.94 -13.48
C SER A 35 23.55 -1.88 -13.37
N ARG A 36 22.89 -3.06 -13.20
CA ARG A 36 21.44 -3.10 -12.97
C ARG A 36 21.06 -2.17 -11.82
N PRO A 37 19.96 -1.39 -11.92
CA PRO A 37 19.58 -0.45 -10.88
C PRO A 37 19.16 -1.15 -9.59
N ASN A 38 19.40 -0.51 -8.46
CA ASN A 38 18.68 -0.83 -7.22
C ASN A 38 17.22 -0.40 -7.34
N ILE A 39 16.34 -1.02 -6.57
CA ILE A 39 14.91 -0.72 -6.55
C ILE A 39 14.49 -0.48 -5.11
N VAL A 40 13.84 0.65 -4.85
CA VAL A 40 13.24 1.01 -3.55
C VAL A 40 11.75 1.25 -3.75
N ILE A 41 10.91 0.44 -3.10
CA ILE A 41 9.46 0.63 -3.04
C ILE A 41 9.12 1.20 -1.66
N LEU A 42 8.50 2.37 -1.64
CA LEU A 42 8.01 3.08 -0.45
C LEU A 42 6.48 3.00 -0.48
N LEU A 43 5.91 2.06 0.24
CA LEU A 43 4.46 1.81 0.26
C LEU A 43 3.86 2.41 1.52
N ALA A 44 3.10 3.51 1.36
CA ALA A 44 2.28 4.08 2.41
C ALA A 44 1.00 3.25 2.62
N ASP A 45 0.39 3.36 3.79
CA ASP A 45 -0.83 2.66 4.20
C ASP A 45 -1.92 3.69 4.47
N ASP A 46 -3.04 3.62 3.73
CA ASP A 46 -4.22 4.49 3.88
C ASP A 46 -3.98 6.00 3.56
N TRP A 47 -3.03 6.34 2.68
CA TRP A 47 -2.87 7.73 2.24
C TRP A 47 -3.88 8.06 1.14
N GLY A 48 -4.63 9.14 1.34
CA GLY A 48 -5.52 9.67 0.33
C GLY A 48 -4.78 10.32 -0.84
N PHE A 49 -5.50 10.58 -1.92
CA PHE A 49 -4.96 11.13 -3.17
C PHE A 49 -4.16 12.42 -2.97
N SER A 50 -4.58 13.29 -2.06
CA SER A 50 -3.93 14.58 -1.81
C SER A 50 -3.06 14.61 -0.55
N ASP A 51 -2.58 13.47 -0.05
CA ASP A 51 -1.76 13.39 1.17
C ASP A 51 -0.25 13.53 0.93
N VAL A 52 0.18 13.93 -0.25
CA VAL A 52 1.57 14.30 -0.56
C VAL A 52 1.62 15.78 -0.93
N GLY A 53 2.64 16.52 -0.50
CA GLY A 53 2.80 17.94 -0.81
C GLY A 53 2.71 18.22 -2.31
N SER A 54 3.40 17.42 -3.13
CA SER A 54 3.36 17.49 -4.60
C SER A 54 2.04 17.04 -5.24
N PHE A 55 1.05 16.59 -4.44
CA PHE A 55 -0.33 16.30 -4.84
C PHE A 55 -1.35 17.21 -4.15
N GLY A 56 -0.95 18.11 -3.25
CA GLY A 56 -1.80 19.15 -2.67
C GLY A 56 -1.94 19.13 -1.14
N ALA A 57 -1.20 18.28 -0.41
CA ALA A 57 -1.18 18.29 1.06
C ALA A 57 -0.68 19.65 1.60
N GLU A 58 -1.16 20.01 2.79
CA GLU A 58 -0.69 21.17 3.56
C GLU A 58 0.40 20.81 4.56
N PHE A 59 0.48 19.54 4.93
CA PHE A 59 1.56 19.05 5.80
C PHE A 59 2.82 18.73 4.98
N ALA A 60 3.97 18.76 5.65
CA ALA A 60 5.26 18.70 4.99
C ALA A 60 5.68 17.26 4.62
N THR A 61 5.96 17.04 3.33
CA THR A 61 6.55 15.80 2.79
C THR A 61 7.77 16.11 1.89
N PRO A 62 8.77 16.90 2.38
CA PRO A 62 9.82 17.42 1.52
C PRO A 62 10.70 16.35 0.86
N HIS A 63 10.85 15.18 1.47
CA HIS A 63 11.69 14.11 0.93
C HIS A 63 10.96 13.32 -0.16
N ILE A 64 9.67 13.05 0.02
CA ILE A 64 8.81 12.45 -1.01
C ILE A 64 8.62 13.45 -2.17
N ASP A 65 8.43 14.74 -1.87
CA ASP A 65 8.33 15.79 -2.88
C ASP A 65 9.63 15.93 -3.70
N ALA A 66 10.79 15.77 -3.08
CA ALA A 66 12.08 15.75 -3.79
C ALA A 66 12.16 14.57 -4.79
N LEU A 67 11.64 13.39 -4.44
CA LEU A 67 11.50 12.27 -5.37
C LEU A 67 10.53 12.59 -6.51
N ALA A 68 9.41 13.26 -6.21
CA ALA A 68 8.45 13.71 -7.22
C ALA A 68 9.05 14.68 -8.24
N HIS A 69 9.93 15.58 -7.78
CA HIS A 69 10.66 16.50 -8.65
C HIS A 69 11.80 15.81 -9.45
N ALA A 70 12.40 14.77 -8.87
CA ALA A 70 13.44 13.98 -9.56
C ALA A 70 12.86 12.93 -10.54
N GLY A 71 11.55 12.71 -10.53
CA GLY A 71 10.88 11.69 -11.33
C GLY A 71 9.56 12.15 -11.93
N MET A 72 8.65 11.21 -12.13
CA MET A 72 7.33 11.43 -12.70
C MET A 72 6.23 11.15 -11.69
N ARG A 73 5.24 12.05 -11.64
CA ARG A 73 3.99 11.91 -10.89
C ARG A 73 2.91 11.36 -11.80
N PHE A 74 2.20 10.34 -11.35
CA PHE A 74 1.05 9.76 -12.03
C PHE A 74 -0.21 10.24 -11.32
N SER A 75 -0.94 11.16 -11.95
CA SER A 75 -2.15 11.74 -11.38
C SER A 75 -3.40 10.89 -11.58
N ASN A 76 -3.31 9.79 -12.35
CA ASN A 76 -4.41 8.88 -12.67
C ASN A 76 -3.99 7.41 -12.47
N PHE A 77 -3.42 7.13 -11.28
CA PHE A 77 -2.98 5.80 -10.88
C PHE A 77 -3.96 5.16 -9.90
N HIS A 78 -4.35 3.91 -10.18
CA HIS A 78 -5.38 3.18 -9.45
C HIS A 78 -4.83 1.93 -8.77
N VAL A 79 -5.39 1.66 -7.60
CA VAL A 79 -5.12 0.49 -6.75
C VAL A 79 -6.43 -0.20 -6.40
N ALA A 80 -6.45 -1.18 -5.50
CA ALA A 80 -7.70 -1.65 -4.90
C ALA A 80 -8.16 -0.73 -3.76
N GLY A 81 -9.45 -0.76 -3.46
CA GLY A 81 -10.03 0.01 -2.35
C GLY A 81 -9.74 -0.57 -0.96
N SER A 82 -8.76 -1.50 -0.83
CA SER A 82 -8.26 -1.98 0.47
C SER A 82 -6.87 -2.61 0.37
N CYS A 83 -6.21 -2.77 1.54
CA CYS A 83 -4.78 -3.05 1.67
C CYS A 83 -4.34 -4.37 1.00
N SER A 84 -4.80 -5.54 1.46
CA SER A 84 -4.25 -6.82 1.01
C SER A 84 -4.45 -7.11 -0.47
N PRO A 85 -5.59 -6.80 -1.13
CA PRO A 85 -5.71 -6.91 -2.58
C PRO A 85 -4.71 -6.05 -3.35
N SER A 86 -4.53 -4.79 -2.96
CA SER A 86 -3.54 -3.89 -3.58
C SER A 86 -2.11 -4.41 -3.40
N ARG A 87 -1.77 -4.82 -2.18
CA ARG A 87 -0.44 -5.35 -1.85
C ARG A 87 -0.14 -6.62 -2.65
N ALA A 88 -1.12 -7.52 -2.82
CA ALA A 88 -0.95 -8.72 -3.65
C ALA A 88 -0.78 -8.36 -5.14
N MET A 89 -1.57 -7.42 -5.66
CA MET A 89 -1.42 -6.94 -7.03
C MET A 89 -0.06 -6.25 -7.27
N LEU A 90 0.41 -5.43 -6.32
CA LEU A 90 1.75 -4.81 -6.37
C LEU A 90 2.86 -5.86 -6.41
N GLN A 91 2.77 -6.89 -5.55
CA GLN A 91 3.77 -7.93 -5.45
C GLN A 91 3.83 -8.84 -6.69
N THR A 92 2.72 -9.02 -7.40
CA THR A 92 2.60 -10.08 -8.41
C THR A 92 2.32 -9.58 -9.84
N GLY A 93 1.84 -8.34 -10.00
CA GLY A 93 1.36 -7.84 -11.27
C GLY A 93 0.09 -8.54 -11.77
N VAL A 94 -0.63 -9.26 -10.88
CA VAL A 94 -1.81 -10.07 -11.23
C VAL A 94 -3.03 -9.57 -10.48
N MET A 95 -4.18 -9.48 -11.17
CA MET A 95 -5.45 -9.02 -10.60
C MET A 95 -5.84 -9.81 -9.33
N ASN A 96 -6.50 -9.12 -8.40
CA ASN A 96 -6.83 -9.58 -7.04
C ASN A 96 -7.56 -10.92 -6.99
N HIS A 97 -8.59 -11.18 -7.80
CA HIS A 97 -9.30 -12.46 -7.84
C HIS A 97 -8.45 -13.62 -8.35
N ARG A 98 -7.41 -13.35 -9.14
CA ARG A 98 -6.52 -14.38 -9.67
C ARG A 98 -5.37 -14.69 -8.69
N ASN A 99 -4.96 -13.71 -7.89
CA ASN A 99 -3.89 -13.91 -6.92
C ASN A 99 -4.38 -14.48 -5.55
N GLY A 100 -5.71 -14.66 -5.38
CA GLY A 100 -6.32 -15.26 -4.19
C GLY A 100 -6.91 -14.28 -3.19
N LEU A 101 -6.70 -12.99 -3.41
CA LEU A 101 -7.19 -11.90 -2.56
C LEU A 101 -8.24 -11.06 -3.28
N GLY A 102 -9.29 -11.72 -3.79
CA GLY A 102 -10.47 -11.06 -4.36
C GLY A 102 -11.10 -10.08 -3.37
N ASN A 103 -10.91 -10.34 -2.08
CA ASN A 103 -11.31 -9.47 -0.99
C ASN A 103 -10.24 -9.44 0.10
N MET A 104 -10.30 -8.46 1.00
CA MET A 104 -9.52 -8.45 2.23
C MET A 104 -9.99 -9.62 3.13
N PRO A 105 -9.10 -10.37 3.79
CA PRO A 105 -9.48 -11.56 4.59
C PRO A 105 -10.60 -11.30 5.60
N GLU A 106 -10.62 -10.11 6.20
CA GLU A 106 -11.57 -9.69 7.20
C GLU A 106 -12.96 -9.33 6.62
N THR A 107 -13.03 -9.10 5.30
CA THR A 107 -14.28 -8.72 4.59
C THR A 107 -14.85 -9.83 3.71
N ILE A 108 -14.20 -10.99 3.61
CA ILE A 108 -14.71 -12.13 2.84
C ILE A 108 -15.93 -12.73 3.56
N PRO A 109 -17.12 -12.75 2.93
CA PRO A 109 -18.27 -13.43 3.50
C PRO A 109 -18.02 -14.95 3.56
N ASP A 110 -18.65 -15.63 4.53
CA ASP A 110 -18.43 -17.06 4.77
C ASP A 110 -18.76 -17.91 3.54
N GLU A 111 -19.76 -17.50 2.75
CA GLU A 111 -20.18 -18.14 1.51
C GLU A 111 -19.13 -18.10 0.39
N HIS A 112 -18.20 -17.15 0.44
CA HIS A 112 -17.10 -17.01 -0.55
C HIS A 112 -15.80 -17.64 -0.06
N ARG A 113 -15.63 -17.79 1.26
CA ARG A 113 -14.36 -18.22 1.85
C ARG A 113 -13.90 -19.57 1.30
N GLY A 114 -12.64 -19.58 0.79
CA GLY A 114 -12.04 -20.77 0.18
C GLY A 114 -12.49 -21.09 -1.24
N LYS A 115 -13.39 -20.29 -1.85
CA LYS A 115 -13.67 -20.40 -3.28
C LYS A 115 -12.50 -19.82 -4.09
N PRO A 116 -12.32 -20.24 -5.36
CA PRO A 116 -11.26 -19.71 -6.21
C PRO A 116 -11.27 -18.17 -6.26
N GLY A 117 -10.13 -17.55 -5.99
CA GLY A 117 -10.02 -16.09 -5.90
C GLY A 117 -10.33 -15.48 -4.54
N TYR A 118 -10.89 -16.26 -3.61
CA TYR A 118 -11.22 -15.86 -2.23
C TYR A 118 -10.47 -16.74 -1.22
N ASP A 119 -9.16 -16.95 -1.50
CA ASP A 119 -8.27 -17.85 -0.73
C ASP A 119 -7.91 -17.29 0.66
N THR A 120 -8.30 -16.04 0.98
CA THR A 120 -7.93 -15.28 2.19
C THR A 120 -6.45 -14.94 2.31
N VAL A 121 -5.63 -15.40 1.40
CA VAL A 121 -4.17 -15.24 1.36
C VAL A 121 -3.69 -15.15 -0.09
N MET A 122 -2.53 -14.56 -0.32
CA MET A 122 -1.88 -14.62 -1.62
C MET A 122 -1.51 -16.07 -1.95
N ASN A 123 -2.09 -16.60 -3.02
CA ASN A 123 -1.92 -18.01 -3.38
C ASN A 123 -0.56 -18.29 -4.04
N HIS A 124 -0.26 -19.57 -4.24
CA HIS A 124 0.98 -20.00 -4.89
C HIS A 124 0.89 -20.09 -6.42
N ARG A 125 -0.25 -19.75 -7.02
CA ARG A 125 -0.37 -19.66 -8.49
C ARG A 125 0.26 -18.38 -9.04
N VAL A 126 0.69 -17.46 -8.19
CA VAL A 126 1.37 -16.21 -8.58
C VAL A 126 2.83 -16.20 -8.15
N VAL A 127 3.63 -15.40 -8.86
CA VAL A 127 5.05 -15.18 -8.59
C VAL A 127 5.23 -13.74 -8.12
N THR A 128 5.96 -13.54 -7.03
CA THR A 128 6.20 -12.19 -6.49
C THR A 128 7.38 -11.50 -7.19
N ILE A 129 7.41 -10.17 -7.11
CA ILE A 129 8.57 -9.38 -7.52
C ILE A 129 9.85 -9.81 -6.78
N GLY A 130 9.73 -10.19 -5.49
CA GLY A 130 10.83 -10.74 -4.71
C GLY A 130 11.39 -12.02 -5.34
N GLU A 131 10.52 -12.98 -5.70
CA GLU A 131 10.92 -14.23 -6.33
C GLU A 131 11.60 -14.00 -7.69
N LEU A 132 11.06 -13.08 -8.52
CA LEU A 132 11.60 -12.76 -9.85
C LEU A 132 12.99 -12.10 -9.74
N LEU A 133 13.12 -11.08 -8.91
CA LEU A 133 14.37 -10.35 -8.77
C LEU A 133 15.44 -11.15 -8.04
N GLN A 134 15.07 -11.96 -7.04
CA GLN A 134 16.00 -12.90 -6.39
C GLN A 134 16.59 -13.89 -7.40
N ALA A 135 15.73 -14.48 -8.25
CA ALA A 135 16.19 -15.40 -9.31
C ALA A 135 17.07 -14.69 -10.35
N ALA A 136 16.87 -13.39 -10.57
CA ALA A 136 17.72 -12.56 -11.43
C ALA A 136 19.02 -12.09 -10.76
N GLY A 137 19.30 -12.51 -9.52
CA GLY A 137 20.54 -12.23 -8.81
C GLY A 137 20.53 -10.98 -7.94
N TYR A 138 19.37 -10.36 -7.71
CA TYR A 138 19.22 -9.28 -6.75
C TYR A 138 19.30 -9.80 -5.31
N ARG A 139 19.72 -8.95 -4.38
CA ARG A 139 19.40 -9.10 -2.96
C ARG A 139 18.02 -8.52 -2.72
N THR A 140 17.20 -9.20 -1.96
CA THR A 140 15.78 -8.84 -1.81
C THR A 140 15.41 -8.66 -0.34
N TYR A 141 14.88 -7.47 -0.01
CA TYR A 141 14.61 -7.06 1.36
C TYR A 141 13.19 -6.52 1.50
N LEU A 142 12.52 -6.86 2.60
CA LEU A 142 11.22 -6.31 2.95
C LEU A 142 11.16 -5.92 4.42
N THR A 143 10.62 -4.74 4.72
CA THR A 143 10.33 -4.32 6.10
C THR A 143 8.94 -3.72 6.21
N GLY A 144 8.25 -3.96 7.34
CA GLY A 144 6.93 -3.43 7.65
C GLY A 144 5.77 -4.35 7.31
N LYS A 145 4.62 -3.79 6.95
CA LYS A 145 3.36 -4.52 6.77
C LYS A 145 3.37 -5.43 5.54
N TRP A 146 3.02 -6.71 5.76
CA TRP A 146 2.84 -7.71 4.70
C TRP A 146 1.38 -7.92 4.31
N HIS A 147 0.57 -8.43 5.22
CA HIS A 147 -0.87 -8.65 5.09
C HIS A 147 -1.29 -9.54 3.90
N LEU A 148 -0.48 -10.55 3.54
CA LEU A 148 -0.72 -11.46 2.41
C LEU A 148 -0.74 -12.94 2.82
N GLY A 149 -0.81 -13.21 4.11
CA GLY A 149 -0.80 -14.53 4.73
C GLY A 149 0.23 -14.60 5.87
N SER A 150 -0.10 -15.37 6.91
CA SER A 150 0.67 -15.45 8.17
C SER A 150 1.34 -16.80 8.41
N ASP A 151 1.02 -17.82 7.59
CA ASP A 151 1.69 -19.12 7.69
C ASP A 151 3.11 -19.08 7.06
N ALA A 152 3.96 -20.00 7.50
CA ALA A 152 5.38 -20.01 7.13
C ALA A 152 5.62 -20.03 5.61
N ALA A 153 4.73 -20.66 4.82
CA ALA A 153 4.89 -20.76 3.37
C ALA A 153 4.51 -19.46 2.63
N ARG A 154 3.82 -18.52 3.31
CA ARG A 154 3.32 -17.27 2.73
C ARG A 154 4.00 -16.03 3.27
N LEU A 155 4.80 -16.14 4.33
CA LEU A 155 5.62 -15.03 4.82
C LEU A 155 6.65 -14.56 3.77
N PRO A 156 7.10 -13.30 3.80
CA PRO A 156 8.00 -12.74 2.80
C PRO A 156 9.25 -13.58 2.53
N HIS A 157 9.83 -14.19 3.58
CA HIS A 157 11.00 -15.04 3.45
C HIS A 157 10.75 -16.25 2.51
N ALA A 158 9.57 -16.86 2.56
CA ALA A 158 9.18 -17.94 1.65
C ALA A 158 8.73 -17.45 0.26
N ARG A 159 8.57 -16.14 0.10
CA ARG A 159 8.10 -15.49 -1.12
C ARG A 159 9.16 -14.59 -1.76
N GLY A 160 10.43 -15.02 -1.67
CA GLY A 160 11.54 -14.46 -2.43
C GLY A 160 12.21 -13.24 -1.81
N TYR A 161 12.09 -13.03 -0.49
CA TYR A 161 12.85 -12.01 0.23
C TYR A 161 13.95 -12.64 1.08
N ASP A 162 15.22 -12.33 0.77
CA ASP A 162 16.40 -12.85 1.48
C ASP A 162 16.37 -12.46 2.97
N ARG A 163 15.96 -11.23 3.25
CA ARG A 163 15.78 -10.69 4.60
C ARG A 163 14.43 -10.00 4.70
N ALA A 164 13.71 -10.27 5.76
CA ALA A 164 12.43 -9.62 6.00
C ALA A 164 12.18 -9.41 7.49
N PHE A 165 11.77 -8.20 7.89
CA PHE A 165 11.16 -7.92 9.19
C PHE A 165 9.74 -7.43 8.94
N SER A 166 8.74 -8.27 9.17
CA SER A 166 7.39 -8.03 8.68
C SER A 166 6.29 -8.26 9.70
N LEU A 167 5.24 -7.44 9.62
CA LEU A 167 3.96 -7.63 10.28
C LEU A 167 3.04 -8.40 9.34
N ALA A 168 2.57 -9.58 9.76
CA ALA A 168 1.68 -10.39 8.93
C ALA A 168 0.22 -9.89 8.92
N ASP A 169 -0.16 -9.07 9.88
CA ASP A 169 -1.52 -8.57 10.15
C ASP A 169 -1.88 -7.32 9.34
N ALA A 170 -3.16 -6.93 9.37
CA ALA A 170 -3.67 -5.71 8.71
C ALA A 170 -3.08 -4.42 9.28
N GLY A 171 -2.65 -4.42 10.54
CA GLY A 171 -2.04 -3.29 11.22
C GLY A 171 -1.70 -3.62 12.67
N ALA A 172 -1.00 -2.71 13.33
CA ALA A 172 -0.62 -2.81 14.74
C ALA A 172 -0.35 -1.41 15.33
N ASP A 173 -0.18 -1.31 16.64
CA ASP A 173 0.24 -0.09 17.33
C ASP A 173 1.60 0.40 16.81
N ASN A 174 1.76 1.72 16.73
CA ASN A 174 2.96 2.34 16.17
C ASN A 174 4.10 2.51 17.18
N PHE A 175 3.85 2.33 18.48
CA PHE A 175 4.82 2.48 19.56
C PHE A 175 5.08 1.20 20.35
N GLU A 176 4.21 0.18 20.19
CA GLU A 176 4.23 -1.04 20.99
C GLU A 176 3.96 -2.29 20.16
N GLN A 177 4.35 -3.46 20.66
CA GLN A 177 3.99 -4.74 20.04
C GLN A 177 2.56 -5.14 20.42
N ARG A 178 1.63 -4.26 20.13
CA ARG A 178 0.20 -4.40 20.42
C ARG A 178 -0.57 -4.61 19.12
N PRO A 179 -1.51 -5.56 19.05
CA PRO A 179 -2.34 -5.76 17.87
C PRO A 179 -3.36 -4.63 17.72
N ILE A 180 -4.07 -4.60 16.58
CA ILE A 180 -5.38 -3.94 16.51
C ILE A 180 -6.33 -4.77 17.36
N GLU A 181 -6.64 -4.24 18.55
CA GLU A 181 -7.48 -4.91 19.53
C GLU A 181 -8.87 -5.24 18.94
N GLY A 182 -9.30 -6.47 19.19
CA GLY A 182 -10.55 -7.01 18.65
C GLY A 182 -10.40 -7.75 17.32
N LEU A 183 -9.37 -7.46 16.51
CA LEU A 183 -9.10 -8.20 15.28
C LEU A 183 -8.08 -9.34 15.48
N TYR A 184 -7.05 -9.12 16.28
CA TYR A 184 -5.95 -10.08 16.48
C TYR A 184 -5.64 -10.29 17.98
N ASP A 185 -5.17 -11.47 18.36
CA ASP A 185 -4.73 -11.78 19.74
C ASP A 185 -3.35 -11.18 20.05
N LYS A 186 -2.53 -11.03 19.03
CA LYS A 186 -1.17 -10.49 19.11
C LYS A 186 -0.78 -9.82 17.80
N ALA A 187 0.17 -8.91 17.84
CA ALA A 187 0.80 -8.38 16.64
C ALA A 187 1.84 -9.40 16.13
N ASN A 188 1.57 -10.01 14.96
CA ASN A 188 2.35 -11.10 14.39
C ASN A 188 3.57 -10.57 13.62
N TRP A 189 4.54 -10.04 14.37
CA TRP A 189 5.84 -9.66 13.82
C TRP A 189 6.75 -10.86 13.64
N THR A 190 7.43 -10.91 12.49
CA THR A 190 8.39 -11.95 12.15
C THR A 190 9.68 -11.35 11.60
N GLU A 191 10.82 -11.99 11.90
CA GLU A 191 12.09 -11.74 11.22
C GLU A 191 12.54 -13.02 10.51
N ASN A 192 12.68 -12.95 9.19
CA ASN A 192 13.08 -14.07 8.33
C ASN A 192 12.23 -15.33 8.57
N GLY A 193 10.92 -15.16 8.73
CA GLY A 193 9.97 -16.24 8.96
C GLY A 193 9.86 -16.75 10.39
N LYS A 194 10.61 -16.19 11.35
CA LYS A 194 10.56 -16.55 12.78
C LYS A 194 9.86 -15.44 13.57
N PRO A 195 9.10 -15.75 14.64
CA PRO A 195 8.53 -14.73 15.51
C PRO A 195 9.60 -13.75 16.02
N ALA A 196 9.27 -12.46 16.00
CA ALA A 196 10.16 -11.38 16.41
C ALA A 196 9.53 -10.52 17.51
N THR A 197 10.40 -9.88 18.31
CA THR A 197 10.02 -8.95 19.37
C THR A 197 10.51 -7.55 19.00
N LEU A 198 9.65 -6.57 19.18
CA LEU A 198 9.98 -5.16 18.94
C LEU A 198 10.79 -4.57 20.11
N PRO A 199 11.72 -3.64 19.87
CA PRO A 199 12.47 -2.96 20.93
C PRO A 199 11.55 -2.01 21.73
N LYS A 200 11.96 -1.68 22.96
CA LYS A 200 11.19 -0.81 23.86
C LYS A 200 11.01 0.63 23.33
N ASP A 201 11.95 1.13 22.54
CA ASP A 201 11.95 2.46 21.93
C ASP A 201 11.37 2.44 20.50
N TYR A 202 10.59 1.42 20.18
CA TYR A 202 9.96 1.24 18.87
C TYR A 202 9.07 2.44 18.51
N TYR A 203 9.23 2.90 17.26
CA TYR A 203 8.26 3.69 16.51
C TYR A 203 8.28 3.19 15.07
N SER A 204 7.11 2.82 14.54
CA SER A 204 6.96 2.02 13.32
C SER A 204 7.79 2.52 12.14
N SER A 205 7.60 3.76 11.69
CA SER A 205 8.29 4.32 10.51
C SER A 205 9.80 4.36 10.69
N ARG A 206 10.29 4.77 11.89
CA ARG A 206 11.72 4.79 12.20
C ARG A 206 12.32 3.40 12.17
N PHE A 207 11.63 2.44 12.78
CA PHE A 207 12.12 1.09 12.93
C PHE A 207 12.23 0.34 11.58
N VAL A 208 11.17 0.39 10.75
CA VAL A 208 11.19 -0.31 9.46
C VAL A 208 12.25 0.25 8.52
N VAL A 209 12.50 1.57 8.55
CA VAL A 209 13.57 2.18 7.77
C VAL A 209 14.96 1.82 8.32
N GLN A 210 15.13 1.79 9.66
CA GLN A 210 16.40 1.36 10.25
C GLN A 210 16.74 -0.07 9.87
N ARG A 211 15.78 -1.01 9.99
CA ARG A 211 15.98 -2.41 9.58
C ARG A 211 16.33 -2.54 8.10
N MET A 212 15.72 -1.70 7.25
CA MET A 212 16.06 -1.69 5.82
C MET A 212 17.48 -1.20 5.57
N ILE A 213 17.90 -0.12 6.23
CA ILE A 213 19.28 0.39 6.14
C ILE A 213 20.28 -0.69 6.60
N ASP A 214 19.98 -1.40 7.68
CA ASP A 214 20.82 -2.49 8.19
C ASP A 214 20.95 -3.61 7.13
N TYR A 215 19.84 -4.05 6.53
CA TYR A 215 19.84 -5.10 5.50
C TYR A 215 20.59 -4.69 4.23
N ILE A 216 20.44 -3.45 3.78
CA ILE A 216 21.20 -2.91 2.65
C ILE A 216 22.71 -2.92 2.98
N GLY A 217 23.08 -2.45 4.19
CA GLY A 217 24.46 -2.44 4.67
C GLY A 217 25.08 -3.84 4.73
N GLU A 218 24.37 -4.82 5.32
CA GLU A 218 24.81 -6.23 5.38
C GLU A 218 25.00 -6.84 3.98
N GLY A 219 24.16 -6.49 3.03
CA GLY A 219 24.22 -7.01 1.66
C GLY A 219 25.28 -6.36 0.77
N ARG A 220 25.84 -5.21 1.17
CA ARG A 220 26.69 -4.36 0.32
C ARG A 220 27.94 -5.07 -0.21
N ALA A 221 28.59 -5.87 0.62
CA ALA A 221 29.82 -6.59 0.24
C ALA A 221 29.61 -7.57 -0.95
N SER A 222 28.36 -7.93 -1.27
CA SER A 222 28.07 -8.81 -2.40
C SER A 222 28.23 -8.14 -3.77
N GLY A 223 28.26 -6.82 -3.85
CA GLY A 223 28.28 -6.05 -5.09
C GLY A 223 27.03 -6.21 -5.98
N LYS A 224 25.98 -6.88 -5.47
CA LYS A 224 24.73 -7.16 -6.20
C LYS A 224 23.75 -6.00 -6.02
N PRO A 225 22.92 -5.71 -7.05
CA PRO A 225 21.81 -4.79 -6.90
C PRO A 225 20.79 -5.33 -5.89
N PHE A 226 19.97 -4.44 -5.33
CA PHE A 226 18.96 -4.85 -4.34
C PHE A 226 17.54 -4.37 -4.71
N LEU A 227 16.56 -5.15 -4.24
CA LEU A 227 15.17 -4.74 -4.06
C LEU A 227 14.95 -4.45 -2.57
N ALA A 228 14.51 -3.25 -2.23
CA ALA A 228 14.13 -2.84 -0.89
C ALA A 228 12.65 -2.42 -0.88
N SER A 229 11.77 -3.27 -0.32
CA SER A 229 10.34 -2.96 -0.16
C SER A 229 10.08 -2.51 1.27
N ILE A 230 9.79 -1.22 1.48
CA ILE A 230 9.49 -0.63 2.78
C ILE A 230 8.00 -0.35 2.83
N ASN A 231 7.28 -1.16 3.59
CA ASN A 231 5.84 -1.14 3.70
C ASN A 231 5.46 -0.49 5.03
N PHE A 232 5.26 0.82 5.01
CA PHE A 232 4.95 1.57 6.22
C PHE A 232 3.60 1.17 6.82
N LEU A 233 3.40 1.44 8.12
CA LEU A 233 2.10 1.38 8.79
C LEU A 233 1.42 2.76 8.78
N ALA A 234 2.12 3.81 8.40
CA ALA A 234 1.63 5.17 8.34
C ALA A 234 0.81 5.39 7.03
N ASN A 235 -0.45 5.89 7.12
CA ASN A 235 -1.17 6.45 8.27
C ASN A 235 -2.33 5.54 8.74
N HIS A 236 -2.18 4.22 8.67
CA HIS A 236 -3.23 3.28 9.11
C HIS A 236 -3.58 3.46 10.60
N ILE A 237 -4.81 3.12 10.96
CA ILE A 237 -5.25 3.08 12.36
C ILE A 237 -4.46 2.04 13.18
N PRO A 238 -4.11 2.35 14.45
CA PRO A 238 -4.33 3.61 15.16
C PRO A 238 -3.41 4.72 14.64
N VAL A 239 -3.98 5.91 14.42
CA VAL A 239 -3.20 7.09 14.01
C VAL A 239 -2.41 7.59 15.21
N GLN A 240 -1.09 7.41 15.16
CA GLN A 240 -0.17 7.73 16.27
C GLN A 240 1.13 8.31 15.70
N ALA A 241 1.65 9.37 16.34
CA ALA A 241 2.88 10.04 15.93
C ALA A 241 3.69 10.52 17.13
N PRO A 242 5.01 10.76 16.96
CA PRO A 242 5.82 11.42 17.98
C PRO A 242 5.25 12.80 18.34
N ASP A 243 5.26 13.16 19.62
CA ASP A 243 4.72 14.42 20.14
C ASP A 243 5.27 15.66 19.43
N SER A 244 6.55 15.65 19.09
CA SER A 244 7.19 16.74 18.35
C SER A 244 6.65 16.93 16.94
N ASP A 245 6.23 15.86 16.28
CA ASP A 245 5.64 15.92 14.94
C ASP A 245 4.18 16.37 15.00
N ILE A 246 3.41 15.93 15.99
CA ILE A 246 2.04 16.42 16.24
C ILE A 246 2.04 17.93 16.56
N ALA A 247 2.96 18.38 17.40
CA ALA A 247 3.06 19.77 17.83
C ALA A 247 3.28 20.77 16.68
N ARG A 248 3.90 20.34 15.57
CA ARG A 248 4.07 21.16 14.35
C ARG A 248 2.75 21.67 13.78
N TYR A 249 1.66 20.95 14.00
CA TYR A 249 0.33 21.21 13.43
C TYR A 249 -0.67 21.78 14.43
N SER A 250 -0.21 22.20 15.63
CA SER A 250 -1.08 22.65 16.74
C SER A 250 -2.00 23.82 16.42
N ALA A 251 -1.65 24.67 15.44
CA ALA A 251 -2.48 25.79 15.00
C ALA A 251 -3.44 25.45 13.85
N MET A 252 -3.33 24.25 13.26
CA MET A 252 -4.02 23.87 12.02
C MET A 252 -5.31 23.08 12.28
N TYR A 253 -6.15 22.97 11.23
CA TYR A 253 -7.34 22.13 11.11
C TYR A 253 -8.60 22.61 11.84
N ARG A 254 -8.57 23.79 12.43
CA ARG A 254 -9.70 24.36 13.21
C ARG A 254 -10.94 24.67 12.36
N ASP A 255 -10.73 24.91 11.06
CA ASP A 255 -11.80 25.22 10.10
C ASP A 255 -12.51 23.94 9.57
N GLY A 256 -12.00 22.77 9.95
CA GLY A 256 -12.58 21.47 9.67
C GLY A 256 -12.29 20.92 8.28
N TRP A 257 -12.83 19.73 8.05
CA TRP A 257 -12.55 18.95 6.84
C TRP A 257 -13.12 19.55 5.56
N THR A 258 -14.24 20.28 5.60
CA THR A 258 -14.81 20.92 4.40
C THR A 258 -13.86 21.98 3.85
N ALA A 259 -13.38 22.88 4.71
CA ALA A 259 -12.44 23.92 4.34
C ALA A 259 -11.09 23.33 3.87
N LEU A 260 -10.61 22.29 4.56
CA LEU A 260 -9.38 21.59 4.15
C LEU A 260 -9.55 20.93 2.78
N ARG A 261 -10.67 20.27 2.53
CA ARG A 261 -10.98 19.61 1.25
C ARG A 261 -10.95 20.60 0.09
N GLU A 262 -11.58 21.76 0.25
CA GLU A 262 -11.56 22.84 -0.74
C GLU A 262 -10.14 23.39 -0.97
N ALA A 263 -9.39 23.60 0.11
CA ALA A 263 -8.02 24.09 0.02
C ALA A 263 -7.09 23.09 -0.71
N ARG A 264 -7.22 21.79 -0.44
CA ARG A 264 -6.46 20.73 -1.11
C ARG A 264 -6.84 20.62 -2.60
N ALA A 265 -8.12 20.71 -2.95
CA ALA A 265 -8.57 20.74 -4.34
C ALA A 265 -7.93 21.90 -5.13
N LYS A 266 -7.91 23.10 -4.55
CA LYS A 266 -7.27 24.28 -5.17
C LYS A 266 -5.77 24.07 -5.36
N ARG A 267 -5.06 23.50 -4.36
CA ARG A 267 -3.63 23.21 -4.49
C ARG A 267 -3.34 22.12 -5.52
N ALA A 268 -4.10 21.03 -5.55
CA ALA A 268 -3.94 19.96 -6.54
C ALA A 268 -4.15 20.49 -7.98
N ALA A 269 -5.13 21.38 -8.18
CA ALA A 269 -5.35 22.04 -9.45
C ALA A 269 -4.20 22.99 -9.83
N ALA A 270 -3.69 23.79 -8.88
CA ALA A 270 -2.55 24.68 -9.11
C ALA A 270 -1.25 23.90 -9.45
N LEU A 271 -1.11 22.68 -8.95
CA LEU A 271 -0.01 21.77 -9.25
C LEU A 271 -0.18 21.01 -10.58
N GLY A 272 -1.34 21.16 -11.26
CA GLY A 272 -1.65 20.43 -12.49
C GLY A 272 -1.96 18.94 -12.27
N ILE A 273 -2.27 18.53 -11.05
CA ILE A 273 -2.60 17.13 -10.69
C ILE A 273 -4.04 16.77 -11.06
N VAL A 274 -4.94 17.74 -11.00
CA VAL A 274 -6.34 17.63 -11.42
C VAL A 274 -6.73 18.83 -12.29
N PRO A 275 -7.80 18.73 -13.09
CA PRO A 275 -8.32 19.89 -13.84
C PRO A 275 -8.68 21.06 -12.93
N ALA A 276 -8.45 22.29 -13.40
CA ALA A 276 -8.87 23.48 -12.69
C ALA A 276 -10.41 23.50 -12.54
N GLY A 277 -10.90 23.79 -11.34
CA GLY A 277 -12.33 23.83 -11.06
C GLY A 277 -13.01 22.46 -11.04
N ALA A 278 -12.26 21.36 -10.84
CA ALA A 278 -12.84 20.04 -10.67
C ALA A 278 -13.95 20.06 -9.61
N ALA A 279 -15.16 19.65 -10.01
CA ALA A 279 -16.31 19.61 -9.12
C ALA A 279 -16.15 18.50 -8.07
N MET A 280 -16.80 18.67 -6.92
CA MET A 280 -16.72 17.73 -5.79
C MET A 280 -18.12 17.39 -5.29
N VAL A 281 -18.32 16.13 -4.88
CA VAL A 281 -19.53 15.71 -4.17
C VAL A 281 -19.26 15.59 -2.68
N THR A 282 -20.27 15.86 -1.84
CA THR A 282 -20.24 15.48 -0.43
C THR A 282 -20.79 14.07 -0.29
N MET A 283 -19.99 13.13 0.23
CA MET A 283 -20.42 11.75 0.43
C MET A 283 -21.49 11.68 1.53
N PRO A 284 -22.49 10.81 1.39
CA PRO A 284 -23.56 10.64 2.40
C PRO A 284 -23.04 10.33 3.81
N THR A 285 -21.90 9.66 3.88
CA THR A 285 -21.25 9.25 5.13
C THR A 285 -20.35 10.34 5.76
N THR A 286 -20.09 11.47 5.04
CA THR A 286 -19.28 12.58 5.59
C THR A 286 -20.14 13.46 6.49
N PRO A 287 -19.84 13.56 7.80
CA PRO A 287 -20.62 14.38 8.72
C PRO A 287 -20.43 15.88 8.43
N ASP A 288 -21.44 16.67 8.80
CA ASP A 288 -21.37 18.14 8.70
C ASP A 288 -20.56 18.69 9.88
N TRP A 289 -19.40 19.28 9.59
CA TRP A 289 -18.50 19.91 10.58
C TRP A 289 -19.21 20.91 11.50
N ARG A 290 -20.19 21.66 10.97
CA ARG A 290 -20.92 22.70 11.71
C ARG A 290 -21.82 22.14 12.80
N LYS A 291 -22.20 20.85 12.70
CA LYS A 291 -23.08 20.16 13.67
C LYS A 291 -22.32 19.57 14.84
N LEU A 292 -20.99 19.49 14.78
CA LEU A 292 -20.19 19.01 15.89
C LEU A 292 -20.22 20.01 17.06
N ASP A 293 -20.22 19.49 18.28
CA ASP A 293 -20.01 20.32 19.46
C ASP A 293 -18.52 20.73 19.63
N ALA A 294 -18.20 21.47 20.69
CA ALA A 294 -16.85 21.99 20.91
C ALA A 294 -15.83 20.87 21.20
N ASP A 295 -16.21 19.86 21.96
CA ASP A 295 -15.34 18.74 22.34
C ASP A 295 -15.10 17.80 21.16
N GLU A 296 -16.14 17.51 20.37
CA GLU A 296 -16.05 16.76 19.14
C GLU A 296 -15.12 17.43 18.13
N ARG A 297 -15.24 18.76 17.95
CA ARG A 297 -14.33 19.53 17.10
C ARG A 297 -12.90 19.48 17.61
N ALA A 298 -12.69 19.66 18.91
CA ALA A 298 -11.36 19.60 19.50
C ALA A 298 -10.71 18.22 19.28
N ALA A 299 -11.45 17.14 19.49
CA ALA A 299 -10.98 15.78 19.24
C ALA A 299 -10.67 15.54 17.75
N ALA A 300 -11.57 15.96 16.85
CA ALA A 300 -11.37 15.84 15.41
C ALA A 300 -10.14 16.63 14.92
N VAL A 301 -9.94 17.86 15.40
CA VAL A 301 -8.74 18.67 15.10
C VAL A 301 -7.49 17.93 15.56
N ARG A 302 -7.49 17.39 16.78
CA ARG A 302 -6.34 16.69 17.34
C ARG A 302 -5.99 15.43 16.55
N VAL A 303 -6.99 14.68 16.09
CA VAL A 303 -6.78 13.51 15.21
C VAL A 303 -6.07 13.90 13.92
N MET A 304 -6.49 14.99 13.26
CA MET A 304 -5.86 15.42 12.01
C MET A 304 -4.44 15.97 12.23
N GLN A 305 -4.18 16.60 13.37
CA GLN A 305 -2.82 17.00 13.78
C GLN A 305 -1.92 15.77 13.94
N ALA A 306 -2.44 14.69 14.55
CA ALA A 306 -1.71 13.43 14.70
C ALA A 306 -1.47 12.75 13.33
N TYR A 307 -2.46 12.76 12.45
CA TYR A 307 -2.34 12.24 11.08
C TYR A 307 -1.24 12.95 10.29
N ALA A 308 -1.25 14.28 10.29
CA ALA A 308 -0.21 15.09 9.66
C ALA A 308 1.18 14.85 10.29
N GLY A 309 1.22 14.71 11.61
CA GLY A 309 2.45 14.36 12.35
C GLY A 309 2.99 12.97 11.96
N MET A 310 2.12 11.98 11.79
CA MET A 310 2.47 10.62 11.37
C MET A 310 3.05 10.60 9.94
N ALA A 311 2.41 11.34 9.02
CA ALA A 311 2.90 11.51 7.65
C ALA A 311 4.27 12.18 7.61
N THR A 312 4.46 13.27 8.36
CA THR A 312 5.75 13.98 8.47
C THR A 312 6.84 13.11 9.09
N ALA A 313 6.52 12.30 10.10
CA ALA A 313 7.45 11.36 10.69
C ALA A 313 7.90 10.29 9.67
N MET A 314 6.97 9.78 8.85
CA MET A 314 7.29 8.85 7.77
C MET A 314 8.19 9.50 6.71
N ASP A 315 7.85 10.72 6.24
CA ASP A 315 8.65 11.44 5.24
C ASP A 315 10.08 11.70 5.73
N ARG A 316 10.26 12.06 7.02
CA ARG A 316 11.60 12.21 7.63
C ARG A 316 12.41 10.91 7.53
N GLU A 317 11.78 9.77 7.73
CA GLU A 317 12.47 8.48 7.64
C GLU A 317 12.79 8.11 6.17
N VAL A 318 11.95 8.47 5.21
CA VAL A 318 12.28 8.42 3.78
C VAL A 318 13.53 9.26 3.49
N GLY A 319 13.60 10.48 4.05
CA GLY A 319 14.79 11.34 3.95
C GLY A 319 16.05 10.69 4.50
N ARG A 320 15.95 10.00 5.64
CA ARG A 320 17.07 9.27 6.25
C ARG A 320 17.58 8.13 5.35
N LEU A 321 16.66 7.36 4.74
CA LEU A 321 17.03 6.33 3.76
C LEU A 321 17.72 6.94 2.53
N VAL A 322 17.14 8.00 1.96
CA VAL A 322 17.71 8.69 0.79
C VAL A 322 19.13 9.24 1.11
N ALA A 323 19.31 9.82 2.31
CA ALA A 323 20.63 10.29 2.76
C ALA A 323 21.64 9.13 2.87
N HIS A 324 21.21 7.98 3.40
CA HIS A 324 22.04 6.77 3.47
C HIS A 324 22.48 6.32 2.06
N LEU A 325 21.55 6.25 1.11
CA LEU A 325 21.86 5.84 -0.27
C LEU A 325 22.77 6.84 -0.99
N LYS A 326 22.61 8.15 -0.73
CA LYS A 326 23.51 9.18 -1.26
C LYS A 326 24.94 9.03 -0.70
N ALA A 327 25.05 8.85 0.62
CA ALA A 327 26.36 8.63 1.27
C ALA A 327 27.04 7.33 0.78
N ALA A 328 26.26 6.34 0.41
CA ALA A 328 26.71 5.08 -0.14
C ALA A 328 27.09 5.14 -1.63
N GLY A 329 26.73 6.21 -2.36
CA GLY A 329 26.89 6.32 -3.82
C GLY A 329 25.89 5.49 -4.63
N ASP A 330 24.79 5.04 -4.00
CA ASP A 330 23.80 4.17 -4.63
C ASP A 330 22.59 4.95 -5.18
N TYR A 331 22.40 6.22 -4.76
CA TYR A 331 21.22 7.05 -5.05
C TYR A 331 20.92 7.19 -6.54
N ASP A 332 21.93 7.56 -7.34
CA ASP A 332 21.76 7.84 -8.77
C ASP A 332 21.44 6.57 -9.59
N ASN A 333 21.84 5.39 -9.09
CA ASN A 333 21.49 4.10 -9.69
C ASN A 333 20.38 3.38 -8.94
N THR A 334 19.45 4.13 -8.36
CA THR A 334 18.28 3.57 -7.64
C THR A 334 16.99 4.07 -8.24
N ILE A 335 16.08 3.13 -8.57
CA ILE A 335 14.69 3.42 -8.93
C ILE A 335 13.90 3.51 -7.64
N PHE A 336 13.24 4.65 -7.42
CA PHE A 336 12.32 4.86 -6.31
C PHE A 336 10.88 4.80 -6.81
N VAL A 337 10.04 4.06 -6.11
CA VAL A 337 8.58 4.03 -6.31
C VAL A 337 7.91 4.39 -5.00
N PHE A 338 7.17 5.48 -4.96
CA PHE A 338 6.31 5.85 -3.84
C PHE A 338 4.85 5.71 -4.25
N LEU A 339 4.03 5.03 -3.45
CA LEU A 339 2.59 4.90 -3.65
C LEU A 339 1.88 4.61 -2.32
N SER A 340 0.54 4.78 -2.31
CA SER A 340 -0.34 4.24 -1.25
C SER A 340 -1.01 2.96 -1.72
N ASP A 341 -1.39 2.08 -0.78
CA ASP A 341 -2.07 0.83 -1.11
C ASP A 341 -3.59 0.99 -1.30
N ASN A 342 -4.20 2.02 -0.77
CA ASN A 342 -5.60 2.43 -1.02
C ASN A 342 -5.80 3.89 -0.61
N GLY A 343 -7.00 4.42 -0.87
CA GLY A 343 -7.38 5.74 -0.39
C GLY A 343 -7.52 5.82 1.13
N ALA A 344 -7.77 7.03 1.65
CA ALA A 344 -7.82 7.32 3.08
C ALA A 344 -8.88 6.49 3.83
N GLU A 345 -8.59 6.12 5.07
CA GLU A 345 -9.40 5.26 5.94
C GLU A 345 -10.59 6.02 6.57
N PRO A 346 -11.86 5.66 6.24
CA PRO A 346 -13.03 6.36 6.77
C PRO A 346 -13.58 5.80 8.08
N THR A 347 -13.05 4.68 8.58
CA THR A 347 -13.64 3.97 9.72
C THR A 347 -13.72 4.88 10.94
N ASN A 348 -14.90 4.90 11.56
CA ASN A 348 -15.12 5.52 12.87
C ASN A 348 -15.33 4.44 13.93
N PRO A 349 -14.28 3.99 14.63
CA PRO A 349 -14.38 2.93 15.63
C PRO A 349 -15.21 3.33 16.86
N PHE A 350 -15.50 4.63 17.02
CA PHE A 350 -16.26 5.18 18.13
C PHE A 350 -17.76 5.33 17.85
N ALA A 351 -18.23 4.98 16.64
CA ALA A 351 -19.65 5.06 16.26
C ALA A 351 -20.54 4.12 17.08
N SER A 352 -20.01 3.00 17.57
CA SER A 352 -20.70 2.04 18.41
C SER A 352 -20.31 2.22 19.88
N LEU A 353 -21.30 2.37 20.79
CA LEU A 353 -21.05 2.44 22.24
C LEU A 353 -20.27 1.22 22.75
N ARG A 354 -20.57 0.03 22.23
CA ARG A 354 -19.85 -1.20 22.57
C ARG A 354 -18.35 -1.10 22.22
N ASN A 355 -18.03 -0.65 21.02
CA ASN A 355 -16.65 -0.50 20.58
C ASN A 355 -15.94 0.59 21.37
N ARG A 356 -16.61 1.71 21.65
CA ARG A 356 -16.07 2.79 22.46
C ARG A 356 -15.72 2.30 23.86
N LEU A 357 -16.60 1.60 24.55
CA LEU A 357 -16.35 1.04 25.89
C LEU A 357 -15.21 0.02 25.86
N PHE A 358 -15.15 -0.81 24.81
CA PHE A 358 -14.05 -1.78 24.64
C PHE A 358 -12.71 -1.08 24.47
N LEU A 359 -12.63 -0.04 23.63
CA LEU A 359 -11.41 0.72 23.40
C LEU A 359 -11.00 1.52 24.63
N ASP A 360 -11.95 2.08 25.39
CA ASP A 360 -11.68 2.83 26.63
C ASP A 360 -11.05 1.96 27.74
N LEU A 361 -11.34 0.66 27.73
CA LEU A 361 -10.69 -0.30 28.63
C LEU A 361 -9.25 -0.64 28.23
N GLN A 362 -8.88 -0.38 26.98
CA GLN A 362 -7.61 -0.80 26.39
C GLN A 362 -6.65 0.37 26.12
N TYR A 363 -7.18 1.57 25.87
CA TYR A 363 -6.43 2.73 25.41
C TYR A 363 -6.84 3.99 26.19
N ASP A 364 -5.94 4.94 26.24
CA ASP A 364 -6.24 6.29 26.74
C ASP A 364 -6.93 7.10 25.62
N LEU A 365 -8.24 7.31 25.76
CA LEU A 365 -9.06 8.03 24.78
C LEU A 365 -9.23 9.51 25.10
N ALA A 366 -8.56 10.05 26.14
CA ALA A 366 -8.62 11.47 26.45
C ALA A 366 -8.12 12.32 25.26
N THR A 367 -8.85 13.38 24.91
CA THR A 367 -8.54 14.25 23.75
C THR A 367 -7.08 14.75 23.77
N ALA A 368 -6.52 15.06 24.96
CA ALA A 368 -5.14 15.51 25.12
C ALA A 368 -4.11 14.43 24.68
N ASN A 369 -4.48 13.15 24.73
CA ASN A 369 -3.62 12.01 24.42
C ASN A 369 -3.83 11.45 23.01
N VAL A 370 -4.82 11.92 22.30
CA VAL A 370 -5.07 11.50 20.90
C VAL A 370 -3.80 11.63 20.06
N GLY A 371 -3.45 10.54 19.39
CA GLY A 371 -2.28 10.43 18.53
C GLY A 371 -0.98 10.08 19.25
N ARG A 372 -0.96 9.98 20.59
CA ARG A 372 0.21 9.64 21.41
C ARG A 372 0.32 8.13 21.65
N ARG A 373 1.45 7.70 22.19
CA ARG A 373 1.63 6.33 22.70
C ARG A 373 0.50 5.96 23.67
N GLY A 374 -0.08 4.78 23.50
CA GLY A 374 -1.15 4.27 24.35
C GLY A 374 -2.54 4.81 24.01
N SER A 375 -2.68 5.71 23.01
CA SER A 375 -3.97 6.16 22.51
C SER A 375 -4.44 5.33 21.32
N PHE A 376 -5.74 5.39 21.02
CA PHE A 376 -6.32 4.87 19.78
C PHE A 376 -7.08 5.99 19.07
N SER A 377 -6.76 6.24 17.80
CA SER A 377 -7.44 7.26 17.01
C SER A 377 -7.56 6.88 15.56
N ALA A 378 -8.59 7.44 14.90
CA ALA A 378 -8.88 7.26 13.48
C ALA A 378 -9.41 8.57 12.92
N ILE A 379 -9.09 8.89 11.66
CA ILE A 379 -9.49 10.16 11.04
C ILE A 379 -10.99 10.22 10.72
N GLY A 380 -11.63 9.09 10.53
CA GLY A 380 -13.05 9.00 10.19
C GLY A 380 -13.41 9.58 8.81
N PRO A 381 -14.69 9.49 8.41
CA PRO A 381 -15.10 9.86 7.05
C PRO A 381 -14.97 11.37 6.75
N GLY A 382 -14.99 12.21 7.78
CA GLY A 382 -14.79 13.66 7.61
C GLY A 382 -13.41 13.99 7.05
N TRP A 383 -12.35 13.61 7.76
CA TRP A 383 -10.99 13.87 7.31
C TRP A 383 -10.57 12.98 6.14
N ALA A 384 -11.09 11.73 6.03
CA ALA A 384 -10.87 10.90 4.87
C ALA A 384 -11.37 11.57 3.57
N SER A 385 -12.49 12.33 3.65
CA SER A 385 -12.96 13.11 2.51
C SER A 385 -12.03 14.24 2.10
N ALA A 386 -11.33 14.85 3.07
CA ALA A 386 -10.33 15.87 2.80
C ALA A 386 -9.02 15.25 2.25
N ALA A 387 -8.59 14.12 2.78
CA ALA A 387 -7.42 13.37 2.31
C ALA A 387 -7.58 12.87 0.86
N SER A 388 -8.80 12.51 0.45
CA SER A 388 -9.12 12.09 -0.92
C SER A 388 -9.41 13.25 -1.89
N SER A 389 -9.36 14.50 -1.43
CA SER A 389 -9.74 15.68 -2.24
C SER A 389 -9.00 15.79 -3.59
N PRO A 390 -9.67 16.16 -4.68
CA PRO A 390 -11.09 16.51 -4.84
C PRO A 390 -12.01 15.30 -5.13
N LEU A 391 -11.48 14.09 -5.07
CA LEU A 391 -12.14 12.86 -5.51
C LEU A 391 -13.34 12.50 -4.62
N SER A 392 -14.27 11.70 -5.13
CA SER A 392 -15.39 11.16 -4.38
C SER A 392 -14.99 9.86 -3.65
N GLY A 393 -15.59 9.58 -2.50
CA GLY A 393 -15.34 8.37 -1.75
C GLY A 393 -13.96 8.31 -1.06
N TYR A 394 -13.64 7.13 -0.55
CA TYR A 394 -12.43 6.79 0.20
C TYR A 394 -12.30 5.26 0.30
N LYS A 395 -11.35 4.72 1.04
CA LYS A 395 -11.13 3.27 1.26
C LYS A 395 -12.46 2.51 1.38
N PHE A 396 -12.49 1.28 0.94
CA PHE A 396 -13.65 0.38 0.81
C PHE A 396 -14.69 0.77 -0.25
N SER A 397 -14.46 1.81 -1.06
CA SER A 397 -15.33 2.14 -2.18
C SER A 397 -14.63 1.93 -3.52
N ALA A 398 -15.42 1.75 -4.59
CA ALA A 398 -14.94 1.77 -5.96
C ALA A 398 -14.95 3.20 -6.57
N ALA A 399 -15.27 4.22 -5.78
CA ALA A 399 -15.15 5.62 -6.17
C ALA A 399 -13.68 6.03 -6.29
N GLU A 400 -13.40 7.12 -7.00
CA GLU A 400 -12.02 7.56 -7.28
C GLU A 400 -11.19 7.74 -6.00
N GLY A 401 -11.74 8.32 -4.93
CA GLY A 401 -11.01 8.53 -3.68
C GLY A 401 -10.68 7.23 -2.90
N GLY A 402 -11.30 6.11 -3.27
CA GLY A 402 -10.94 4.78 -2.75
C GLY A 402 -9.85 4.11 -3.57
N LEU A 403 -9.82 4.35 -4.88
CA LEU A 403 -8.96 3.64 -5.83
C LEU A 403 -7.78 4.46 -6.34
N ARG A 404 -7.95 5.77 -6.52
CA ARG A 404 -6.95 6.66 -7.10
C ARG A 404 -6.07 7.24 -6.01
N VAL A 405 -4.77 6.95 -6.08
CA VAL A 405 -3.77 7.33 -5.06
C VAL A 405 -2.55 7.95 -5.73
N PRO A 406 -1.70 8.67 -4.98
CA PRO A 406 -0.46 9.19 -5.54
C PRO A 406 0.49 8.05 -5.94
N LEU A 407 1.10 8.17 -7.13
CA LEU A 407 2.23 7.38 -7.55
C LEU A 407 3.35 8.31 -8.02
N ILE A 408 4.56 8.06 -7.52
CA ILE A 408 5.80 8.73 -7.94
C ILE A 408 6.78 7.64 -8.35
N ILE A 409 7.37 7.75 -9.55
CA ILE A 409 8.48 6.90 -9.98
C ILE A 409 9.64 7.80 -10.35
N ALA A 410 10.79 7.62 -9.69
CA ALA A 410 12.00 8.40 -9.91
C ALA A 410 13.21 7.49 -10.12
N TRP A 411 14.10 7.88 -11.03
CA TRP A 411 15.42 7.30 -11.22
C TRP A 411 16.41 8.45 -11.43
N PRO A 412 16.94 9.06 -10.36
CA PRO A 412 17.64 10.33 -10.42
C PRO A 412 18.85 10.38 -11.36
N GLY A 413 19.58 9.27 -11.51
CA GLY A 413 20.74 9.17 -12.40
C GLY A 413 20.41 8.81 -13.85
N HIS A 414 19.12 8.72 -14.24
CA HIS A 414 18.73 8.20 -15.55
C HIS A 414 17.97 9.23 -16.40
N ALA A 415 18.56 9.65 -17.51
CA ALA A 415 18.05 10.73 -18.35
C ALA A 415 16.73 10.38 -19.08
N ASP A 416 16.40 9.09 -19.25
CA ASP A 416 15.17 8.64 -19.91
C ASP A 416 13.90 8.82 -19.07
N ILE A 417 14.03 9.07 -17.75
CA ILE A 417 12.91 9.41 -16.88
C ILE A 417 12.76 10.93 -16.83
N ARG A 418 11.60 11.41 -17.24
CA ARG A 418 11.31 12.84 -17.26
C ARG A 418 11.16 13.40 -15.85
N ALA A 419 12.23 14.06 -15.35
CA ALA A 419 12.21 14.73 -14.06
C ALA A 419 11.14 15.83 -13.99
N GLY A 420 10.41 15.91 -12.88
CA GLY A 420 9.34 16.88 -12.64
C GLY A 420 8.09 16.66 -13.50
N GLY A 421 8.02 15.57 -14.28
CA GLY A 421 6.89 15.26 -15.15
C GLY A 421 5.61 14.95 -14.39
N ILE A 422 4.47 15.19 -15.06
CA ILE A 422 3.14 14.74 -14.65
C ILE A 422 2.52 14.02 -15.84
N THR A 423 1.86 12.89 -15.57
CA THR A 423 1.04 12.16 -16.56
C THR A 423 -0.34 11.88 -15.98
N ASP A 424 -1.37 12.06 -16.81
CA ASP A 424 -2.77 11.77 -16.50
C ASP A 424 -3.28 10.50 -17.19
N GLY A 425 -2.39 9.75 -17.85
CA GLY A 425 -2.72 8.45 -18.44
C GLY A 425 -3.09 7.44 -17.37
N LEU A 426 -4.16 6.65 -17.61
CA LEU A 426 -4.59 5.58 -16.72
C LEU A 426 -3.44 4.59 -16.49
N ALA A 427 -3.11 4.36 -15.22
CA ALA A 427 -2.16 3.37 -14.76
C ALA A 427 -2.73 2.61 -13.55
N HIS A 428 -2.28 1.38 -13.34
CA HIS A 428 -2.80 0.48 -12.32
C HIS A 428 -1.68 -0.18 -11.51
N VAL A 429 -1.96 -0.60 -10.29
CA VAL A 429 -0.96 -1.20 -9.39
C VAL A 429 -0.33 -2.48 -9.96
N THR A 430 -1.04 -3.23 -10.79
CA THR A 430 -0.48 -4.39 -11.52
C THR A 430 0.63 -4.02 -12.48
N ASP A 431 0.72 -2.76 -12.91
CA ASP A 431 1.69 -2.27 -13.89
C ASP A 431 3.08 -2.06 -13.26
N ILE A 432 3.17 -1.97 -11.95
CA ILE A 432 4.43 -1.70 -11.23
C ILE A 432 5.42 -2.84 -11.44
N LEU A 433 4.99 -4.10 -11.28
CA LEU A 433 5.89 -5.26 -11.45
C LEU A 433 6.50 -5.32 -12.86
N PRO A 434 5.72 -5.33 -13.98
CA PRO A 434 6.31 -5.36 -15.31
C PRO A 434 7.16 -4.12 -15.62
N THR A 435 6.84 -2.95 -15.07
CA THR A 435 7.66 -1.74 -15.20
C THR A 435 9.03 -1.92 -14.56
N LEU A 436 9.07 -2.37 -13.31
CA LEU A 436 10.32 -2.55 -12.57
C LEU A 436 11.18 -3.67 -13.17
N THR A 437 10.58 -4.76 -13.63
CA THR A 437 11.33 -5.83 -14.29
C THR A 437 11.90 -5.38 -15.63
N GLU A 438 11.16 -4.59 -16.43
CA GLU A 438 11.67 -4.00 -17.68
C GLU A 438 12.85 -3.05 -17.42
N LEU A 439 12.70 -2.09 -16.48
CA LEU A 439 13.78 -1.15 -16.12
C LEU A 439 15.03 -1.87 -15.57
N ALA A 440 14.83 -3.00 -14.88
CA ALA A 440 15.90 -3.84 -14.34
C ALA A 440 16.53 -4.78 -15.39
N GLY A 441 15.99 -4.87 -16.60
CA GLY A 441 16.42 -5.82 -17.63
C GLY A 441 16.20 -7.27 -17.19
N VAL A 442 15.09 -7.55 -16.48
CA VAL A 442 14.69 -8.87 -15.98
C VAL A 442 13.47 -9.35 -16.75
N ALA A 443 13.55 -10.55 -17.32
CA ALA A 443 12.41 -11.14 -18.03
C ALA A 443 11.30 -11.54 -17.05
N GLY A 444 10.04 -11.35 -17.47
CA GLY A 444 8.89 -11.88 -16.77
C GLY A 444 8.83 -13.42 -16.86
N HIS A 445 8.00 -14.06 -16.04
CA HIS A 445 7.92 -15.53 -15.94
C HIS A 445 7.14 -16.21 -17.10
N GLY A 446 6.50 -15.43 -18.01
CA GLY A 446 5.83 -15.97 -19.19
C GLY A 446 4.72 -17.02 -18.91
N GLY A 447 4.11 -17.01 -17.73
CA GLY A 447 3.08 -18.01 -17.33
C GLY A 447 3.64 -19.33 -16.78
N SER A 448 4.97 -19.43 -16.61
CA SER A 448 5.63 -20.62 -16.02
C SER A 448 6.70 -20.19 -15.02
N TRP A 449 6.79 -20.88 -13.89
CA TRP A 449 7.78 -20.60 -12.87
C TRP A 449 8.30 -21.88 -12.22
N ARG A 450 9.60 -22.13 -12.32
CA ARG A 450 10.26 -23.32 -11.74
C ARG A 450 9.52 -24.63 -12.10
N GLY A 451 9.13 -24.76 -13.38
CA GLY A 451 8.47 -25.96 -13.93
C GLY A 451 6.97 -26.08 -13.65
N ARG A 452 6.34 -25.11 -13.02
CA ARG A 452 4.87 -25.10 -12.80
C ARG A 452 4.20 -23.98 -13.59
N ALA A 453 2.96 -24.20 -14.02
CA ALA A 453 2.11 -23.16 -14.57
C ALA A 453 1.72 -22.16 -13.46
N VAL A 454 1.78 -20.87 -13.78
CA VAL A 454 1.39 -19.77 -12.89
C VAL A 454 0.51 -18.77 -13.62
N GLU A 455 -0.22 -17.95 -12.87
CA GLU A 455 -1.06 -16.89 -13.42
C GLU A 455 -0.20 -15.89 -14.21
N PRO A 456 -0.54 -15.56 -15.44
CA PRO A 456 0.20 -14.56 -16.20
C PRO A 456 0.09 -13.17 -15.56
N ILE A 457 1.13 -12.36 -15.69
CA ILE A 457 1.11 -10.93 -15.31
C ILE A 457 0.01 -10.25 -16.15
N THR A 458 -0.89 -9.53 -15.48
CA THR A 458 -2.01 -8.82 -16.13
C THR A 458 -1.70 -7.34 -16.37
N GLY A 459 -0.73 -6.78 -15.64
CA GLY A 459 -0.27 -5.41 -15.79
C GLY A 459 0.56 -5.17 -17.04
N ARG A 460 0.76 -3.91 -17.37
CA ARG A 460 1.55 -3.43 -18.52
C ARG A 460 2.65 -2.50 -18.05
N SER A 461 3.80 -2.53 -18.71
CA SER A 461 4.91 -1.65 -18.34
C SER A 461 4.58 -0.17 -18.58
N LEU A 462 4.86 0.65 -17.58
CA LEU A 462 4.72 2.12 -17.62
C LEU A 462 5.94 2.82 -18.25
N VAL A 463 6.95 2.09 -18.70
CA VAL A 463 8.17 2.67 -19.29
C VAL A 463 7.88 3.65 -20.44
N PRO A 464 6.91 3.39 -21.36
CA PRO A 464 6.57 4.39 -22.37
C PRO A 464 6.09 5.71 -21.79
N MET A 465 5.31 5.69 -20.69
CA MET A 465 4.83 6.89 -20.01
C MET A 465 5.98 7.61 -19.27
N LEU A 466 6.87 6.86 -18.62
CA LEU A 466 8.05 7.40 -17.93
C LEU A 466 8.99 8.14 -18.88
N LYS A 467 9.07 7.71 -20.13
CA LYS A 467 9.83 8.37 -21.21
C LYS A 467 9.12 9.57 -21.84
N GLY A 468 7.98 9.97 -21.29
CA GLY A 468 7.21 11.10 -21.78
C GLY A 468 6.23 10.79 -22.92
N GLY A 469 5.94 9.52 -23.18
CA GLY A 469 4.87 9.09 -24.09
C GLY A 469 3.51 9.59 -23.61
N ALA A 470 2.68 10.07 -24.53
CA ALA A 470 1.34 10.54 -24.22
C ALA A 470 0.35 9.37 -24.04
N GLY A 471 -0.60 9.54 -23.13
CA GLY A 471 -1.70 8.61 -22.91
C GLY A 471 -1.39 7.41 -22.02
N SER A 472 -2.35 6.51 -21.91
CA SER A 472 -2.28 5.31 -21.07
C SER A 472 -1.65 4.14 -21.83
N VAL A 473 -0.88 3.30 -21.14
CA VAL A 473 -0.41 2.00 -21.66
C VAL A 473 -1.57 1.03 -21.89
N HIS A 474 -2.72 1.27 -21.27
CA HIS A 474 -3.94 0.48 -21.46
C HIS A 474 -4.75 0.88 -22.71
N GLY A 475 -4.59 2.13 -23.19
CA GLY A 475 -5.35 2.66 -24.32
C GLY A 475 -6.86 2.56 -24.05
N ASP A 476 -7.62 1.99 -25.01
CA ASP A 476 -9.07 1.75 -24.86
C ASP A 476 -9.40 0.33 -24.38
N ALA A 477 -8.41 -0.45 -23.92
CA ALA A 477 -8.67 -1.78 -23.37
C ALA A 477 -9.41 -1.67 -22.02
N PRO A 478 -10.47 -2.49 -21.80
CA PRO A 478 -11.19 -2.46 -20.54
C PRO A 478 -10.33 -2.97 -19.37
N LEU A 479 -10.29 -2.21 -18.28
CA LEU A 479 -9.64 -2.58 -17.02
C LEU A 479 -10.74 -2.66 -15.95
N GLY A 480 -11.06 -3.88 -15.52
CA GLY A 480 -12.10 -4.10 -14.50
C GLY A 480 -11.55 -4.11 -13.09
N TYR A 481 -12.43 -3.88 -12.15
CA TYR A 481 -12.18 -3.90 -10.71
C TYR A 481 -13.41 -4.42 -9.97
N GLU A 482 -13.21 -5.21 -8.92
CA GLU A 482 -14.24 -5.53 -7.94
C GLU A 482 -13.61 -5.84 -6.59
N LEU A 483 -14.26 -5.37 -5.52
CA LEU A 483 -13.92 -5.70 -4.14
C LEU A 483 -15.15 -5.50 -3.25
N SER A 484 -15.54 -6.53 -2.51
CA SER A 484 -16.67 -6.45 -1.55
C SER A 484 -17.98 -5.97 -2.19
N GLY A 485 -18.24 -6.32 -3.46
CA GLY A 485 -19.42 -5.89 -4.22
C GLY A 485 -19.32 -4.50 -4.83
N ASN A 486 -18.31 -3.70 -4.42
CA ASN A 486 -18.01 -2.43 -5.05
C ASN A 486 -17.20 -2.67 -6.32
N ALA A 487 -17.66 -2.16 -7.45
CA ALA A 487 -17.15 -2.53 -8.75
C ALA A 487 -16.94 -1.35 -9.67
N ALA A 488 -15.92 -1.44 -10.54
CA ALA A 488 -15.67 -0.46 -11.58
C ALA A 488 -15.13 -1.10 -12.86
N LEU A 489 -15.28 -0.38 -13.96
CA LEU A 489 -14.59 -0.67 -15.22
C LEU A 489 -14.08 0.65 -15.80
N PHE A 490 -12.78 0.70 -16.07
CA PHE A 490 -12.14 1.81 -16.76
C PHE A 490 -12.00 1.46 -18.26
N ARG A 491 -12.27 2.44 -19.13
CA ARG A 491 -12.07 2.33 -20.56
C ARG A 491 -11.79 3.70 -21.17
N GLY A 492 -10.55 3.94 -21.61
CA GLY A 492 -10.10 5.27 -21.99
C GLY A 492 -10.27 6.27 -20.82
N ASP A 493 -10.92 7.39 -21.08
CA ASP A 493 -11.20 8.44 -20.08
C ASP A 493 -12.44 8.14 -19.22
N TYR A 494 -13.15 7.05 -19.46
CA TYR A 494 -14.43 6.76 -18.82
C TYR A 494 -14.33 5.67 -17.76
N LYS A 495 -15.16 5.82 -16.74
CA LYS A 495 -15.35 4.86 -15.67
C LYS A 495 -16.82 4.52 -15.48
N LEU A 496 -17.14 3.25 -15.52
CA LEU A 496 -18.40 2.70 -15.04
C LEU A 496 -18.18 2.25 -13.59
N VAL A 497 -19.04 2.64 -12.65
CA VAL A 497 -18.86 2.35 -11.22
C VAL A 497 -20.16 1.99 -10.53
N ARG A 498 -20.08 1.09 -9.56
CA ARG A 498 -21.15 0.70 -8.64
C ARG A 498 -20.58 0.60 -7.22
N ASN A 499 -21.20 1.30 -6.27
CA ASN A 499 -20.90 1.16 -4.85
C ASN A 499 -22.13 0.65 -4.10
N LEU A 500 -21.94 -0.29 -3.18
CA LEU A 500 -22.97 -0.79 -2.28
C LEU A 500 -23.11 0.14 -1.05
N ALA A 501 -24.18 -0.05 -0.29
CA ALA A 501 -24.35 0.65 0.99
C ALA A 501 -23.18 0.34 1.95
N PRO A 502 -22.74 1.30 2.79
CA PRO A 502 -23.33 2.63 2.99
C PRO A 502 -22.80 3.71 2.02
N THR A 503 -21.81 3.42 1.17
CA THR A 503 -21.14 4.40 0.30
C THR A 503 -21.88 4.68 -1.01
N GLY A 504 -22.84 3.82 -1.39
CA GLY A 504 -23.66 3.94 -2.57
C GLY A 504 -25.00 3.21 -2.43
N ASP A 505 -25.79 3.21 -3.49
CA ASP A 505 -27.12 2.62 -3.58
C ASP A 505 -27.18 1.32 -4.43
N GLY A 506 -26.02 0.83 -4.85
CA GLY A 506 -25.90 -0.37 -5.70
C GLY A 506 -26.19 -0.14 -7.18
N GLN A 507 -26.44 1.11 -7.61
CA GLN A 507 -26.71 1.42 -9.01
C GLN A 507 -25.41 1.71 -9.77
N TRP A 508 -25.39 1.26 -11.03
CA TRP A 508 -24.28 1.56 -11.93
C TRP A 508 -24.38 3.01 -12.46
N ARG A 509 -23.26 3.73 -12.46
CA ARG A 509 -23.10 5.10 -12.98
C ARG A 509 -21.91 5.18 -13.92
N LEU A 510 -21.98 6.12 -14.86
CA LEU A 510 -20.94 6.35 -15.87
C LEU A 510 -20.37 7.77 -15.71
N PHE A 511 -19.04 7.88 -15.63
CA PHE A 511 -18.34 9.15 -15.49
C PHE A 511 -17.22 9.30 -16.54
N ASN A 512 -16.91 10.55 -16.90
CA ASN A 512 -15.70 10.87 -17.67
C ASN A 512 -14.66 11.49 -16.72
N LEU A 513 -13.68 10.70 -16.33
CA LEU A 513 -12.70 11.07 -15.30
C LEU A 513 -11.74 12.18 -15.74
N LYS A 514 -11.56 12.40 -17.05
CA LYS A 514 -10.67 13.44 -17.57
C LYS A 514 -11.16 14.84 -17.22
N VAL A 515 -12.47 15.03 -17.22
CA VAL A 515 -13.12 16.33 -16.96
C VAL A 515 -13.85 16.36 -15.63
N ASP A 516 -14.22 15.20 -15.08
CA ASP A 516 -14.97 15.03 -13.83
C ASP A 516 -14.33 13.95 -12.94
N PRO A 517 -13.11 14.18 -12.41
CA PRO A 517 -12.46 13.23 -11.50
C PRO A 517 -13.17 13.10 -10.15
N GLY A 518 -14.07 14.02 -9.80
CA GLY A 518 -14.92 14.00 -8.61
C GLY A 518 -16.17 13.15 -8.73
N GLU A 519 -16.43 12.54 -9.91
CA GLU A 519 -17.60 11.67 -10.17
C GLU A 519 -18.94 12.37 -9.84
N THR A 520 -19.09 13.63 -10.30
CA THR A 520 -20.21 14.51 -9.93
C THR A 520 -21.39 14.43 -10.90
N ARG A 521 -21.14 14.03 -12.16
CA ARG A 521 -22.14 14.00 -13.22
C ARG A 521 -22.25 12.62 -13.85
N ASP A 522 -23.31 11.90 -13.52
CA ASP A 522 -23.63 10.62 -14.14
C ASP A 522 -24.04 10.82 -15.62
N LEU A 523 -23.35 10.15 -16.52
CA LEU A 523 -23.55 10.19 -17.98
C LEU A 523 -24.36 9.00 -18.50
N ALA A 524 -24.82 8.06 -17.64
CA ALA A 524 -25.51 6.85 -18.07
C ALA A 524 -26.72 7.12 -18.98
N ALA A 525 -27.51 8.15 -18.66
CA ALA A 525 -28.67 8.54 -19.48
C ALA A 525 -28.28 9.33 -20.72
N ALA A 526 -27.17 10.10 -20.67
CA ALA A 526 -26.71 10.93 -21.79
C ALA A 526 -25.92 10.11 -22.83
N GLU A 527 -25.23 9.05 -22.40
CA GLU A 527 -24.40 8.18 -23.25
C GLU A 527 -24.81 6.68 -23.12
N PRO A 528 -26.07 6.31 -23.45
CA PRO A 528 -26.63 4.99 -23.15
C PRO A 528 -25.88 3.85 -23.87
N ASP A 529 -25.35 4.08 -25.07
CA ASP A 529 -24.61 3.05 -25.81
C ASP A 529 -23.23 2.77 -25.21
N ARG A 530 -22.54 3.80 -24.71
CA ARG A 530 -21.30 3.65 -23.97
C ARG A 530 -21.55 2.91 -22.65
N TYR A 531 -22.56 3.32 -21.91
CA TYR A 531 -22.97 2.67 -20.67
C TYR A 531 -23.23 1.17 -20.88
N LYS A 532 -24.03 0.80 -21.90
CA LYS A 532 -24.32 -0.61 -22.23
C LYS A 532 -23.06 -1.41 -22.58
N ARG A 533 -22.20 -0.83 -23.42
CA ARG A 533 -20.93 -1.47 -23.78
C ARG A 533 -20.05 -1.72 -22.58
N MET A 534 -19.81 -0.70 -21.75
CA MET A 534 -18.95 -0.84 -20.57
C MET A 534 -19.54 -1.80 -19.54
N LEU A 535 -20.86 -1.86 -19.41
CA LEU A 535 -21.51 -2.87 -18.55
C LEU A 535 -21.33 -4.29 -19.08
N ALA A 536 -21.34 -4.50 -20.39
CA ALA A 536 -21.04 -5.79 -21.00
C ALA A 536 -19.56 -6.18 -20.81
N ASP A 537 -18.65 -5.20 -20.94
CA ASP A 537 -17.23 -5.40 -20.70
C ASP A 537 -16.97 -5.78 -19.21
N TYR A 538 -17.65 -5.12 -18.26
CA TYR A 538 -17.57 -5.49 -16.84
C TYR A 538 -18.05 -6.92 -16.58
N ARG A 539 -19.16 -7.34 -17.17
CA ARG A 539 -19.66 -8.71 -17.02
C ARG A 539 -18.68 -9.73 -17.56
N THR A 540 -18.02 -9.40 -18.68
CA THR A 540 -16.95 -10.24 -19.25
C THR A 540 -15.75 -10.34 -18.31
N TYR A 541 -15.31 -9.20 -17.75
CA TYR A 541 -14.26 -9.16 -16.75
C TYR A 541 -14.62 -9.99 -15.50
N ALA A 542 -15.81 -9.78 -14.95
CA ALA A 542 -16.26 -10.49 -13.75
C ALA A 542 -16.27 -12.00 -13.93
N LYS A 543 -16.81 -12.48 -15.06
CA LYS A 543 -16.82 -13.89 -15.43
C LYS A 543 -15.40 -14.45 -15.59
N ALA A 544 -14.52 -13.74 -16.29
CA ALA A 544 -13.15 -14.19 -16.57
C ALA A 544 -12.27 -14.27 -15.31
N ASN A 545 -12.58 -13.46 -14.28
CA ASN A 545 -11.83 -13.42 -13.03
C ASN A 545 -12.52 -14.15 -11.86
N GLY A 546 -13.68 -14.78 -12.09
CA GLY A 546 -14.39 -15.53 -11.05
C GLY A 546 -14.97 -14.66 -9.95
N VAL A 547 -15.38 -13.43 -10.28
CA VAL A 547 -16.07 -12.53 -9.34
C VAL A 547 -17.39 -13.13 -8.90
N LEU A 548 -17.64 -13.20 -7.60
CA LEU A 548 -18.87 -13.71 -7.00
C LEU A 548 -19.75 -12.54 -6.53
N ASP A 549 -21.06 -12.68 -6.72
CA ASP A 549 -22.00 -11.71 -6.18
C ASP A 549 -22.04 -11.78 -4.64
N MET A 550 -22.09 -10.61 -4.00
CA MET A 550 -22.17 -10.55 -2.54
C MET A 550 -23.52 -11.06 -2.03
N PRO A 551 -23.54 -11.72 -0.86
CA PRO A 551 -24.79 -12.11 -0.20
C PRO A 551 -25.72 -10.91 0.04
N ALA A 552 -27.02 -11.15 0.05
CA ALA A 552 -28.00 -10.11 0.33
C ALA A 552 -27.75 -9.47 1.70
N GLY A 553 -27.80 -8.14 1.77
CA GLY A 553 -27.56 -7.39 3.00
C GLY A 553 -26.07 -7.30 3.43
N TYR A 554 -25.14 -7.77 2.61
CA TYR A 554 -23.72 -7.67 2.92
C TYR A 554 -23.25 -6.22 3.05
N THR A 555 -22.51 -5.94 4.13
CA THR A 555 -21.68 -4.73 4.27
C THR A 555 -20.29 -5.12 4.79
N ALA A 556 -19.25 -4.39 4.37
CA ALA A 556 -17.88 -4.67 4.80
C ALA A 556 -17.72 -4.51 6.32
N ASP A 557 -18.35 -3.49 6.92
CA ASP A 557 -18.28 -3.21 8.37
C ASP A 557 -18.90 -4.34 9.20
N GLU A 558 -20.07 -4.86 8.80
CA GLU A 558 -20.70 -5.99 9.50
C GLU A 558 -19.86 -7.25 9.37
N GLN A 559 -19.23 -7.47 8.21
CA GLN A 559 -18.38 -8.63 8.00
C GLN A 559 -17.09 -8.54 8.84
N ILE A 560 -16.45 -7.36 8.94
CA ILE A 560 -15.31 -7.13 9.83
C ILE A 560 -15.70 -7.40 11.30
N ASN A 561 -16.86 -6.90 11.73
CA ASN A 561 -17.37 -7.14 13.09
C ASN A 561 -17.64 -8.63 13.34
N ARG A 562 -18.21 -9.35 12.37
CA ARG A 562 -18.43 -10.80 12.43
C ARG A 562 -17.08 -11.54 12.51
N TYR A 563 -16.14 -11.21 11.65
CA TYR A 563 -14.78 -11.77 11.66
C TYR A 563 -14.13 -11.56 13.03
N ALA A 564 -14.13 -10.34 13.55
CA ALA A 564 -13.60 -10.01 14.86
C ALA A 564 -14.25 -10.85 16.00
N PHE A 565 -15.57 -11.00 15.94
CA PHE A 565 -16.29 -11.82 16.92
C PHE A 565 -15.91 -13.30 16.82
N GLU A 566 -15.85 -13.89 15.63
CA GLU A 566 -15.49 -15.30 15.45
C GLU A 566 -14.03 -15.58 15.86
N GLN A 567 -13.11 -14.67 15.52
CA GLN A 567 -11.67 -14.85 15.81
C GLN A 567 -11.32 -14.55 17.28
N GLN A 568 -11.98 -13.59 17.92
CA GLN A 568 -11.62 -13.08 19.23
C GLN A 568 -12.73 -13.20 20.27
N GLY A 569 -13.96 -12.78 19.92
CA GLY A 569 -15.07 -12.70 20.85
C GLY A 569 -15.51 -14.08 21.31
N LYS A 570 -15.76 -14.98 20.38
CA LYS A 570 -16.26 -16.34 20.66
C LYS A 570 -15.24 -17.19 21.45
N PRO A 571 -13.93 -17.24 21.12
CA PRO A 571 -12.95 -17.93 21.96
C PRO A 571 -12.82 -17.35 23.36
N ARG A 572 -12.91 -16.01 23.51
CA ARG A 572 -12.87 -15.34 24.83
C ARG A 572 -14.09 -15.70 25.67
N LEU A 573 -15.30 -15.73 25.08
CA LEU A 573 -16.53 -16.14 25.76
C LEU A 573 -16.48 -17.61 26.20
N ILE A 574 -15.98 -18.51 25.34
CA ILE A 574 -15.80 -19.93 25.68
C ILE A 574 -14.83 -20.06 26.86
N ARG A 575 -13.67 -19.41 26.81
CA ARG A 575 -12.69 -19.40 27.91
C ARG A 575 -13.31 -18.90 29.21
N PHE A 576 -14.03 -17.77 29.15
CA PHE A 576 -14.72 -17.21 30.31
C PHE A 576 -15.75 -18.19 30.87
N GLY A 577 -16.57 -18.82 30.04
CA GLY A 577 -17.52 -19.84 30.44
C GLY A 577 -16.86 -21.03 31.14
N LEU A 578 -15.72 -21.50 30.62
CA LEU A 578 -14.93 -22.57 31.25
C LEU A 578 -14.39 -22.15 32.62
N TRP A 579 -13.89 -20.91 32.77
CA TRP A 579 -13.44 -20.37 34.04
C TRP A 579 -14.56 -20.26 35.06
N VAL A 580 -15.74 -19.76 34.67
CA VAL A 580 -16.93 -19.69 35.54
C VAL A 580 -17.36 -21.09 35.93
N GLY A 581 -17.42 -22.05 35.00
CA GLY A 581 -17.72 -23.43 35.28
C GLY A 581 -16.76 -24.08 36.27
N ALA A 582 -15.45 -23.89 36.07
CA ALA A 582 -14.41 -24.38 36.98
C ALA A 582 -14.55 -23.75 38.39
N PHE A 583 -14.81 -22.45 38.46
CA PHE A 583 -15.03 -21.73 39.72
C PHE A 583 -16.24 -22.27 40.47
N VAL A 584 -17.38 -22.47 39.77
CA VAL A 584 -18.61 -23.04 40.35
C VAL A 584 -18.37 -24.45 40.88
N LEU A 585 -17.64 -25.30 40.12
CA LEU A 585 -17.27 -26.64 40.56
C LEU A 585 -16.39 -26.63 41.81
N LEU A 586 -15.44 -25.71 41.87
CA LEU A 586 -14.50 -25.54 42.99
C LEU A 586 -15.24 -25.09 44.26
N VAL A 587 -16.14 -24.11 44.15
CA VAL A 587 -16.99 -23.65 45.25
C VAL A 587 -17.94 -24.75 45.71
N SER A 588 -18.56 -25.48 44.78
CA SER A 588 -19.45 -26.60 45.08
C SER A 588 -18.72 -27.73 45.81
N GLY A 589 -17.52 -28.07 45.35
CA GLY A 589 -16.64 -29.05 46.01
C GLY A 589 -16.21 -28.63 47.42
N LEU A 590 -15.88 -27.36 47.63
CA LEU A 590 -15.60 -26.80 48.96
C LEU A 590 -16.81 -26.89 49.90
N ILE A 591 -17.99 -26.49 49.42
CA ILE A 591 -19.23 -26.57 50.22
C ILE A 591 -19.55 -28.02 50.55
N TRP A 592 -19.40 -28.96 49.59
CA TRP A 592 -19.62 -30.38 49.84
C TRP A 592 -18.61 -30.95 50.85
N GLY A 593 -17.34 -30.61 50.75
CA GLY A 593 -16.30 -31.00 51.69
C GLY A 593 -16.55 -30.47 53.11
N LEU A 594 -16.99 -29.21 53.24
CA LEU A 594 -17.40 -28.63 54.53
C LEU A 594 -18.62 -29.33 55.13
N ARG A 595 -19.64 -29.63 54.32
CA ARG A 595 -20.83 -30.37 54.77
C ARG A 595 -20.47 -31.79 55.19
N ARG A 596 -19.59 -32.49 54.46
CA ARG A 596 -19.12 -33.81 54.81
C ARG A 596 -18.33 -33.83 56.14
N ARG A 597 -17.42 -32.84 56.36
CA ARG A 597 -16.69 -32.66 57.63
C ARG A 597 -17.65 -32.37 58.82
N ARG A 598 -18.71 -31.58 58.64
CA ARG A 598 -19.73 -31.29 59.67
C ARG A 598 -20.52 -32.57 60.02
N ARG A 599 -20.96 -33.39 59.04
CA ARG A 599 -21.65 -34.66 59.28
C ARG A 599 -20.76 -35.69 59.99
N ALA A 600 -19.45 -35.75 59.66
CA ALA A 600 -18.51 -36.60 60.34
C ALA A 600 -18.32 -36.22 61.84
N LYS A 601 -18.28 -34.91 62.14
CA LYS A 601 -18.21 -34.43 63.52
C LYS A 601 -19.49 -34.70 64.34
N SER A 602 -20.68 -34.59 63.74
CA SER A 602 -21.98 -34.87 64.42
C SER A 602 -22.20 -36.37 64.66
N GLY A 603 -21.73 -37.25 63.74
CA GLY A 603 -21.76 -38.71 63.94
C GLY A 603 -20.88 -39.20 65.08
N TRP A 604 -19.74 -38.53 65.32
CA TRP A 604 -18.82 -38.87 66.42
C TRP A 604 -19.35 -38.42 67.80
N ALA A 605 -20.15 -37.38 67.84
CA ALA A 605 -20.81 -36.91 69.07
C ALA A 605 -21.98 -37.83 69.53
N LEU A 606 -22.60 -38.58 68.63
CA LEU A 606 -23.72 -39.51 68.95
C LEU A 606 -23.22 -40.91 69.36
N SER A 607 -21.98 -41.28 69.10
CA SER A 607 -21.40 -42.56 69.50
C SER A 607 -20.75 -42.56 70.89
N ARG A 608 -20.76 -41.42 71.61
CA ARG A 608 -20.25 -41.27 72.99
C ARG A 608 -21.31 -40.97 74.03
N ARG A 609 -22.57 -41.27 73.76
CA ARG A 609 -23.63 -41.30 74.76
C ARG A 609 -24.13 -42.70 75.02
#